data_4b5a0e04171ffc7592d9db74c84b464e
#
_entry.id   4b5a0e04171ffc7592d9db74c84b464e
#
_cell.length_a   1.000
_cell.length_b   1.000
_cell.length_c   1.000
_cell.angle_alpha   90.00
_cell.angle_beta   90.00
_cell.angle_gamma   90.00
#
_symmetry.space_group_name_H-M   'P 1'
#
loop_
_entity.id
_entity.type
_entity.pdbx_description
1 polymer ?
#
loop_
_entity_poly.entity_id
_entity_poly.type
_entity_poly.pdbx_seq_one_letter_code
_entity_poly.pdbx_strand_id
1 'polypeptide(L)'
;MTATFILAALATAQAAPPATLPPAPPNDYALGQNWLCRPDRRDACSTPSLDVTDIAPDGSLTVRPAARAANPGADCFYVYPTLSNDPGGNSDMIANDEERRVVEAQFARFGTQCRTFAPLYRQSTLSWLAANLAGKPIPVDLELRYTDVRDAWRSYMARDNGGRPFVLIGHSQGSFLLKRLIVEEIEGKPAAG
;
A
#
# COMPACT_ATOMS: atom_id res chain seq x y z
N MET A 1 -39.59 -0.44 -63.05
CA MET A 1 -38.40 -0.90 -62.32
C MET A 1 -38.40 -0.25 -60.92
N THR A 2 -38.88 -0.97 -59.94
CA THR A 2 -39.02 -0.51 -58.55
C THR A 2 -37.82 -1.05 -57.76
N ALA A 3 -36.94 -0.17 -57.28
CA ALA A 3 -35.79 -0.51 -56.46
C ALA A 3 -36.21 -0.61 -54.99
N THR A 4 -36.09 -1.75 -54.37
CA THR A 4 -36.35 -2.01 -52.97
C THR A 4 -35.03 -1.78 -52.18
N PHE A 5 -34.98 -0.76 -51.32
CA PHE A 5 -33.90 -0.55 -50.41
C PHE A 5 -34.08 -1.39 -49.13
N ILE A 6 -33.16 -2.28 -48.86
CA ILE A 6 -33.08 -3.05 -47.59
C ILE A 6 -32.22 -2.23 -46.62
N LEU A 7 -32.83 -1.70 -45.57
CA LEU A 7 -32.13 -1.09 -44.45
C LEU A 7 -31.64 -2.23 -43.53
N ALA A 8 -30.32 -2.45 -43.45
CA ALA A 8 -29.73 -3.33 -42.45
C ALA A 8 -29.57 -2.58 -41.14
N ALA A 9 -30.30 -2.95 -40.11
CA ALA A 9 -30.13 -2.43 -38.77
C ALA A 9 -28.86 -3.05 -38.13
N LEU A 10 -27.84 -2.26 -37.89
CA LEU A 10 -26.67 -2.62 -37.07
C LEU A 10 -27.09 -2.63 -35.61
N ALA A 11 -27.22 -3.81 -35.02
CA ALA A 11 -27.40 -3.99 -33.61
C ALA A 11 -26.04 -3.72 -32.91
N THR A 12 -25.92 -2.61 -32.18
CA THR A 12 -24.78 -2.36 -31.30
C THR A 12 -24.89 -3.28 -30.10
N ALA A 13 -23.99 -4.26 -30.04
CA ALA A 13 -23.84 -5.09 -28.84
C ALA A 13 -23.36 -4.22 -27.69
N GLN A 14 -24.21 -3.95 -26.72
CA GLN A 14 -23.91 -3.25 -25.49
C GLN A 14 -23.08 -4.20 -24.63
N ALA A 15 -21.83 -3.83 -24.31
CA ALA A 15 -20.98 -4.58 -23.40
C ALA A 15 -21.71 -4.72 -22.04
N ALA A 16 -21.78 -5.93 -21.51
CA ALA A 16 -22.32 -6.16 -20.18
C ALA A 16 -21.52 -5.35 -19.14
N PRO A 17 -22.18 -4.75 -18.13
CA PRO A 17 -21.47 -4.07 -17.06
C PRO A 17 -20.50 -5.04 -16.36
N PRO A 18 -19.34 -4.58 -15.89
CA PRO A 18 -18.39 -5.42 -15.18
C PRO A 18 -19.07 -6.05 -13.96
N ALA A 19 -18.81 -7.34 -13.74
CA ALA A 19 -19.36 -8.07 -12.60
C ALA A 19 -18.94 -7.37 -11.29
N THR A 20 -19.91 -7.02 -10.47
CA THR A 20 -19.64 -6.46 -9.13
C THR A 20 -19.07 -7.56 -8.24
N LEU A 21 -17.89 -7.32 -7.65
CA LEU A 21 -17.31 -8.22 -6.66
C LEU A 21 -18.17 -8.20 -5.38
N PRO A 22 -18.34 -9.33 -4.69
CA PRO A 22 -19.00 -9.34 -3.38
C PRO A 22 -18.19 -8.50 -2.39
N PRO A 23 -18.85 -7.83 -1.41
CA PRO A 23 -18.14 -7.08 -0.39
C PRO A 23 -17.16 -7.98 0.37
N ALA A 24 -15.90 -7.57 0.43
CA ALA A 24 -14.89 -8.27 1.21
C ALA A 24 -15.02 -7.91 2.70
N PRO A 25 -14.79 -8.87 3.62
CA PRO A 25 -14.86 -8.58 5.06
C PRO A 25 -13.76 -7.58 5.45
N PRO A 26 -14.00 -6.74 6.48
CA PRO A 26 -12.97 -5.84 7.02
C PRO A 26 -11.82 -6.63 7.64
N ASN A 27 -10.61 -6.06 7.58
CA ASN A 27 -9.44 -6.61 8.26
C ASN A 27 -9.35 -6.12 9.70
N ASP A 28 -8.90 -6.99 10.61
CA ASP A 28 -8.61 -6.61 12.00
C ASP A 28 -7.15 -6.19 12.17
N TYR A 29 -6.89 -4.89 12.15
CA TYR A 29 -5.55 -4.33 12.36
C TYR A 29 -5.10 -4.29 13.83
N ALA A 30 -5.87 -4.84 14.77
CA ALA A 30 -5.33 -5.21 16.08
C ALA A 30 -4.36 -6.39 15.99
N LEU A 31 -4.54 -7.24 14.97
CA LEU A 31 -3.72 -8.42 14.74
C LEU A 31 -2.39 -8.05 14.09
N GLY A 32 -1.28 -8.40 14.72
CA GLY A 32 0.07 -8.10 14.22
C GLY A 32 0.36 -8.70 12.84
N GLN A 33 -0.26 -9.81 12.46
CA GLN A 33 -0.08 -10.43 11.15
C GLN A 33 -0.54 -9.55 9.98
N ASN A 34 -1.43 -8.59 10.22
CA ASN A 34 -1.92 -7.63 9.21
C ASN A 34 -0.99 -6.41 9.06
N TRP A 35 0.24 -6.52 9.56
CA TRP A 35 1.29 -5.51 9.45
C TRP A 35 2.58 -6.11 8.89
N LEU A 36 3.21 -5.43 7.95
CA LEU A 36 4.58 -5.70 7.51
C LEU A 36 5.59 -5.15 8.51
N CYS A 37 5.28 -4.00 9.12
CA CYS A 37 6.09 -3.39 10.17
C CYS A 37 5.20 -2.88 11.31
N ARG A 38 5.60 -3.23 12.54
CA ARG A 38 5.05 -2.73 13.79
C ARG A 38 6.09 -2.86 14.90
N PRO A 39 6.28 -1.85 15.78
CA PRO A 39 7.40 -1.80 16.72
C PRO A 39 7.46 -2.93 17.75
N ASP A 40 6.35 -3.58 18.04
CA ASP A 40 6.18 -4.61 19.07
C ASP A 40 6.59 -6.03 18.64
N ARG A 41 7.17 -6.17 17.44
CA ARG A 41 7.46 -7.50 16.87
C ARG A 41 8.72 -7.52 16.02
N ARG A 42 9.20 -8.75 15.75
CA ARG A 42 10.23 -8.99 14.74
C ARG A 42 9.56 -9.13 13.36
N ASP A 43 9.93 -8.26 12.41
CA ASP A 43 9.26 -8.12 11.11
C ASP A 43 10.19 -7.58 10.01
N ALA A 44 9.63 -7.23 8.85
CA ALA A 44 10.35 -6.73 7.68
C ALA A 44 11.10 -5.41 7.94
N CYS A 45 10.72 -4.61 8.94
CA CYS A 45 11.45 -3.39 9.30
C CYS A 45 12.52 -3.64 10.37
N SER A 46 12.34 -4.64 11.23
CA SER A 46 13.22 -4.88 12.38
C SER A 46 14.37 -5.84 12.08
N THR A 47 14.27 -6.66 11.04
CA THR A 47 15.27 -7.70 10.72
C THR A 47 16.39 -7.25 9.78
N PRO A 48 16.20 -6.37 8.77
CA PRO A 48 17.27 -6.02 7.85
C PRO A 48 18.38 -5.24 8.52
N SER A 49 19.63 -5.41 8.06
CA SER A 49 20.71 -4.48 8.40
C SER A 49 20.40 -3.10 7.83
N LEU A 50 20.70 -2.07 8.62
CA LEU A 50 20.57 -0.67 8.20
C LEU A 50 21.92 -0.05 7.83
N ASP A 51 22.99 -0.84 7.78
CA ASP A 51 24.34 -0.38 7.46
C ASP A 51 24.38 0.33 6.10
N VAL A 52 25.28 1.31 6.00
CA VAL A 52 25.53 2.07 4.78
C VAL A 52 26.90 1.74 4.26
N THR A 53 27.01 1.50 2.96
CA THR A 53 28.30 1.43 2.29
C THR A 53 28.57 2.75 1.58
N ASP A 54 29.57 3.50 2.05
CA ASP A 54 30.07 4.66 1.33
C ASP A 54 31.01 4.19 0.22
N ILE A 55 30.82 4.73 -0.98
CA ILE A 55 31.67 4.46 -2.15
C ILE A 55 32.46 5.73 -2.42
N ALA A 56 33.77 5.70 -2.22
CA ALA A 56 34.65 6.84 -2.51
C ALA A 56 34.91 6.99 -4.04
N PRO A 57 35.39 8.17 -4.49
CA PRO A 57 35.69 8.39 -5.91
C PRO A 57 36.71 7.42 -6.54
N ASP A 58 37.58 6.84 -5.72
CA ASP A 58 38.56 5.82 -6.13
C ASP A 58 38.00 4.39 -6.13
N GLY A 59 36.70 4.24 -5.83
CA GLY A 59 36.01 2.96 -5.76
C GLY A 59 36.18 2.20 -4.44
N SER A 60 36.91 2.74 -3.48
CA SER A 60 37.04 2.11 -2.15
C SER A 60 35.69 2.12 -1.40
N LEU A 61 35.46 1.06 -0.63
CA LEU A 61 34.20 0.84 0.09
C LEU A 61 34.43 0.93 1.59
N THR A 62 33.59 1.71 2.29
CA THR A 62 33.59 1.78 3.75
C THR A 62 32.18 1.51 4.27
N VAL A 63 32.03 0.47 5.08
CA VAL A 63 30.75 0.16 5.75
C VAL A 63 30.63 0.99 7.02
N ARG A 64 29.56 1.77 7.13
CA ARG A 64 29.18 2.47 8.35
C ARG A 64 27.98 1.78 9.01
N PRO A 65 28.14 1.23 10.22
CA PRO A 65 27.01 0.64 10.95
C PRO A 65 25.94 1.69 11.22
N ALA A 66 24.67 1.30 11.10
CA ALA A 66 23.53 2.09 11.47
C ALA A 66 22.58 1.27 12.37
N ALA A 67 22.22 1.86 13.51
CA ALA A 67 21.29 1.25 14.44
C ALA A 67 19.91 1.88 14.34
N ARG A 68 18.88 1.12 14.71
CA ARG A 68 17.54 1.67 14.93
C ARG A 68 17.55 2.61 16.12
N ALA A 69 16.75 3.67 16.02
CA ALA A 69 16.58 4.59 17.13
C ALA A 69 15.96 3.87 18.34
N ALA A 70 16.61 3.97 19.50
CA ALA A 70 16.10 3.35 20.71
C ALA A 70 14.82 4.03 21.23
N ASN A 71 14.77 5.37 21.13
CA ASN A 71 13.63 6.18 21.57
C ASN A 71 13.32 7.26 20.51
N PRO A 72 12.77 6.89 19.35
CA PRO A 72 12.49 7.86 18.30
C PRO A 72 11.38 8.84 18.72
N GLY A 73 11.54 10.11 18.33
CA GLY A 73 10.60 11.18 18.68
C GLY A 73 9.28 11.15 17.87
N ALA A 74 9.22 10.39 16.79
CA ALA A 74 8.08 10.35 15.89
C ALA A 74 7.79 8.92 15.40
N ASP A 75 6.63 8.75 14.79
CA ASP A 75 6.23 7.55 14.09
C ASP A 75 6.28 7.76 12.58
N CYS A 76 6.61 6.73 11.82
CA CYS A 76 6.52 6.72 10.37
C CYS A 76 5.47 5.69 9.93
N PHE A 77 4.44 6.15 9.23
CA PHE A 77 3.39 5.31 8.69
C PHE A 77 3.54 5.22 7.17
N TYR A 78 3.77 4.01 6.66
CA TYR A 78 4.12 3.78 5.27
C TYR A 78 3.06 2.97 4.52
N VAL A 79 2.68 3.46 3.35
CA VAL A 79 1.80 2.75 2.40
C VAL A 79 2.58 2.51 1.10
N TYR A 80 2.83 1.24 0.80
CA TYR A 80 3.68 0.79 -0.29
C TYR A 80 2.98 0.85 -1.66
N PRO A 81 3.74 0.74 -2.78
CA PRO A 81 3.21 0.79 -4.15
C PRO A 81 2.52 -0.51 -4.57
N THR A 82 1.96 -0.51 -5.79
CA THR A 82 1.52 -1.73 -6.50
C THR A 82 2.70 -2.65 -6.73
N LEU A 83 2.64 -3.87 -6.21
CA LEU A 83 3.74 -4.85 -6.30
C LEU A 83 3.32 -6.32 -6.21
N SER A 84 2.08 -6.60 -5.73
CA SER A 84 1.61 -7.98 -5.61
C SER A 84 1.49 -8.68 -6.97
N ASN A 85 1.98 -9.91 -7.02
CA ASN A 85 1.83 -10.84 -8.14
C ASN A 85 0.59 -11.72 -8.04
N ASP A 86 -0.30 -11.47 -7.09
CA ASP A 86 -1.55 -12.21 -6.98
C ASP A 86 -2.36 -12.15 -8.28
N PRO A 87 -3.06 -13.22 -8.64
CA PRO A 87 -3.71 -13.32 -9.96
C PRO A 87 -4.96 -12.46 -10.12
N GLY A 88 -5.55 -11.97 -9.04
CA GLY A 88 -6.77 -11.16 -9.03
C GLY A 88 -6.53 -9.67 -9.24
N GLY A 89 -7.60 -8.88 -9.18
CA GLY A 89 -7.50 -7.41 -9.22
C GLY A 89 -7.03 -6.79 -7.92
N ASN A 90 -7.35 -7.43 -6.78
CA ASN A 90 -6.84 -7.09 -5.45
C ASN A 90 -5.97 -8.25 -4.92
N SER A 91 -4.93 -7.90 -4.16
CA SER A 91 -4.13 -8.87 -3.43
C SER A 91 -4.90 -9.47 -2.25
N ASP A 92 -4.37 -10.54 -1.71
CA ASP A 92 -4.80 -11.06 -0.41
C ASP A 92 -4.14 -10.33 0.77
N MET A 93 -4.25 -10.89 1.97
CA MET A 93 -3.63 -10.36 3.20
C MET A 93 -2.44 -11.21 3.66
N ILE A 94 -1.77 -11.89 2.73
CA ILE A 94 -0.57 -12.67 3.01
C ILE A 94 0.65 -11.84 2.61
N ALA A 95 1.59 -11.67 3.55
CA ALA A 95 2.85 -11.00 3.26
C ALA A 95 3.77 -11.93 2.47
N ASN A 96 3.84 -11.73 1.17
CA ASN A 96 4.76 -12.44 0.28
C ASN A 96 6.14 -11.78 0.23
N ASP A 97 7.05 -12.33 -0.53
CA ASP A 97 8.42 -11.82 -0.64
C ASP A 97 8.47 -10.42 -1.24
N GLU A 98 7.57 -10.10 -2.17
CA GLU A 98 7.50 -8.79 -2.81
C GLU A 98 7.13 -7.68 -1.82
N GLU A 99 6.14 -7.91 -0.93
CA GLU A 99 5.77 -6.95 0.12
C GLU A 99 6.92 -6.76 1.11
N ARG A 100 7.61 -7.83 1.50
CA ARG A 100 8.75 -7.75 2.41
C ARG A 100 9.90 -6.97 1.79
N ARG A 101 10.30 -7.30 0.55
CA ARG A 101 11.40 -6.64 -0.16
C ARG A 101 11.17 -5.16 -0.38
N VAL A 102 9.95 -4.75 -0.73
CA VAL A 102 9.68 -3.31 -0.93
C VAL A 102 9.79 -2.53 0.37
N VAL A 103 9.30 -3.10 1.47
CA VAL A 103 9.44 -2.49 2.80
C VAL A 103 10.91 -2.41 3.21
N GLU A 104 11.68 -3.48 3.03
CA GLU A 104 13.11 -3.49 3.30
C GLU A 104 13.87 -2.42 2.50
N ALA A 105 13.57 -2.33 1.19
CA ALA A 105 14.26 -1.41 0.29
C ALA A 105 13.85 0.06 0.47
N GLN A 106 12.57 0.33 0.76
CA GLN A 106 12.04 1.70 0.74
C GLN A 106 11.76 2.26 2.13
N PHE A 107 11.56 1.43 3.14
CA PHE A 107 11.03 1.90 4.41
C PHE A 107 11.84 1.50 5.65
N ALA A 108 12.39 0.30 5.73
CA ALA A 108 13.03 -0.21 6.96
C ALA A 108 14.10 0.76 7.52
N ARG A 109 14.77 1.53 6.65
CA ARG A 109 15.78 2.50 7.03
C ARG A 109 15.24 3.69 7.83
N PHE A 110 13.97 4.03 7.70
CA PHE A 110 13.33 5.04 8.55
C PHE A 110 13.33 4.65 10.03
N GLY A 111 13.53 3.36 10.34
CA GLY A 111 13.73 2.88 11.70
C GLY A 111 14.93 3.48 12.44
N THR A 112 15.85 4.18 11.74
CA THR A 112 16.89 5.00 12.36
C THR A 112 16.35 6.29 12.97
N GLN A 113 15.13 6.71 12.65
CA GLN A 113 14.53 7.98 13.05
C GLN A 113 13.14 7.83 13.68
N CYS A 114 12.37 6.82 13.29
CA CYS A 114 10.95 6.64 13.67
C CYS A 114 10.69 5.25 14.22
N ARG A 115 9.58 5.11 15.00
CA ARG A 115 8.89 3.83 15.08
C ARG A 115 8.21 3.56 13.74
N THR A 116 8.37 2.36 13.20
CA THR A 116 7.92 2.03 11.84
C THR A 116 6.59 1.28 11.85
N PHE A 117 5.62 1.79 11.06
CA PHE A 117 4.31 1.18 10.85
C PHE A 117 4.05 1.04 9.36
N ALA A 118 3.81 -0.18 8.89
CA ALA A 118 3.45 -0.47 7.50
C ALA A 118 2.35 -1.55 7.48
N PRO A 119 1.09 -1.20 7.26
CA PRO A 119 0.02 -2.18 7.18
C PRO A 119 0.12 -3.01 5.90
N LEU A 120 -0.30 -4.28 5.96
CA LEU A 120 -0.76 -5.00 4.78
C LEU A 120 -2.10 -4.43 4.35
N TYR A 121 -2.35 -4.37 3.05
CA TYR A 121 -3.63 -3.96 2.50
C TYR A 121 -3.88 -4.62 1.15
N ARG A 122 -5.12 -4.88 0.80
CA ARG A 122 -5.51 -5.55 -0.46
C ARG A 122 -5.33 -4.61 -1.65
N GLN A 123 -4.07 -4.34 -1.97
CA GLN A 123 -3.63 -3.48 -3.06
C GLN A 123 -4.18 -3.92 -4.42
N SER A 124 -4.29 -2.99 -5.38
CA SER A 124 -4.43 -3.39 -6.78
C SER A 124 -3.15 -4.09 -7.22
N THR A 125 -3.27 -5.21 -7.91
CA THR A 125 -2.15 -6.08 -8.28
C THR A 125 -1.43 -5.64 -9.56
N LEU A 126 -0.24 -6.20 -9.82
CA LEU A 126 0.44 -6.03 -11.11
C LEU A 126 -0.36 -6.68 -12.25
N SER A 127 -1.08 -7.77 -11.99
CA SER A 127 -1.99 -8.40 -12.94
C SER A 127 -3.10 -7.46 -13.39
N TRP A 128 -3.72 -6.75 -12.45
CA TRP A 128 -4.71 -5.72 -12.77
C TRP A 128 -4.09 -4.56 -13.56
N LEU A 129 -2.93 -4.07 -13.14
CA LEU A 129 -2.26 -2.95 -13.80
C LEU A 129 -1.93 -3.30 -15.26
N ALA A 130 -1.35 -4.47 -15.50
CA ALA A 130 -1.03 -4.96 -16.85
C ALA A 130 -2.28 -5.12 -17.71
N ALA A 131 -3.35 -5.71 -17.17
CA ALA A 131 -4.61 -5.90 -17.87
C ALA A 131 -5.27 -4.54 -18.23
N ASN A 132 -5.24 -3.59 -17.31
CA ASN A 132 -5.77 -2.24 -17.54
C ASN A 132 -4.99 -1.50 -18.64
N LEU A 133 -3.67 -1.56 -18.62
CA LEU A 133 -2.81 -0.96 -19.66
C LEU A 133 -3.00 -1.64 -21.03
N ALA A 134 -3.32 -2.92 -21.05
CA ALA A 134 -3.61 -3.65 -22.28
C ALA A 134 -5.05 -3.43 -22.79
N GLY A 135 -5.87 -2.61 -22.13
CA GLY A 135 -7.28 -2.40 -22.50
C GLY A 135 -8.18 -3.61 -22.26
N LYS A 136 -7.77 -4.55 -21.40
CA LYS A 136 -8.50 -5.78 -21.03
C LYS A 136 -8.70 -5.83 -19.52
N PRO A 137 -9.44 -4.86 -18.93
CA PRO A 137 -9.55 -4.76 -17.48
C PRO A 137 -10.14 -6.02 -16.85
N ILE A 138 -9.55 -6.43 -15.72
CA ILE A 138 -10.08 -7.48 -14.84
C ILE A 138 -10.82 -6.85 -13.66
N PRO A 139 -11.78 -7.56 -13.04
CA PRO A 139 -12.49 -7.05 -11.87
C PRO A 139 -11.53 -6.67 -10.75
N VAL A 140 -11.75 -5.49 -10.15
CA VAL A 140 -10.98 -4.95 -9.02
C VAL A 140 -11.91 -4.12 -8.14
N ASP A 141 -11.75 -4.22 -6.82
CA ASP A 141 -12.36 -3.31 -5.87
C ASP A 141 -11.36 -2.20 -5.49
N LEU A 142 -11.52 -1.03 -6.11
CA LEU A 142 -10.64 0.11 -5.87
C LEU A 142 -10.91 0.77 -4.50
N GLU A 143 -12.10 0.59 -3.93
CA GLU A 143 -12.43 1.12 -2.61
C GLU A 143 -11.87 0.27 -1.49
N LEU A 144 -11.78 -1.05 -1.70
CA LEU A 144 -11.26 -2.00 -0.74
C LEU A 144 -9.85 -1.65 -0.25
N ARG A 145 -8.95 -1.31 -1.18
CA ARG A 145 -7.57 -0.92 -0.85
C ARG A 145 -7.49 0.34 0.03
N TYR A 146 -8.38 1.30 -0.20
CA TYR A 146 -8.47 2.50 0.62
C TYR A 146 -9.07 2.19 2.00
N THR A 147 -10.14 1.41 2.02
CA THR A 147 -10.79 0.97 3.28
C THR A 147 -9.78 0.27 4.19
N ASP A 148 -8.95 -0.62 3.65
CA ASP A 148 -7.90 -1.30 4.41
C ASP A 148 -6.89 -0.30 5.01
N VAL A 149 -6.37 0.63 4.22
CA VAL A 149 -5.41 1.65 4.70
C VAL A 149 -6.04 2.57 5.74
N ARG A 150 -7.29 2.99 5.54
CA ARG A 150 -8.05 3.80 6.51
C ARG A 150 -8.26 3.05 7.82
N ASP A 151 -8.63 1.79 7.77
CA ASP A 151 -8.91 0.99 8.96
C ASP A 151 -7.60 0.68 9.72
N ALA A 152 -6.50 0.45 9.00
CA ALA A 152 -5.17 0.37 9.59
C ALA A 152 -4.75 1.68 10.27
N TRP A 153 -4.97 2.82 9.62
CA TRP A 153 -4.73 4.14 10.19
C TRP A 153 -5.53 4.38 11.47
N ARG A 154 -6.82 4.09 11.46
CA ARG A 154 -7.68 4.23 12.64
C ARG A 154 -7.24 3.31 13.79
N SER A 155 -6.84 2.07 13.48
CA SER A 155 -6.29 1.15 14.48
C SER A 155 -4.99 1.69 15.07
N TYR A 156 -4.08 2.19 14.24
CA TYR A 156 -2.82 2.81 14.67
C TYR A 156 -3.08 4.03 15.58
N MET A 157 -3.94 4.96 15.19
CA MET A 157 -4.26 6.13 15.99
C MET A 157 -4.88 5.76 17.33
N ALA A 158 -5.76 4.76 17.37
CA ALA A 158 -6.45 4.35 18.58
C ALA A 158 -5.60 3.55 19.57
N ARG A 159 -4.56 2.83 19.09
CA ARG A 159 -3.85 1.83 19.88
C ARG A 159 -2.36 2.13 20.07
N ASP A 160 -1.72 2.71 19.06
CA ASP A 160 -0.26 2.76 18.97
C ASP A 160 0.32 4.17 19.01
N ASN A 161 -0.38 5.16 18.43
CA ASN A 161 0.15 6.51 18.29
C ASN A 161 0.36 7.22 19.64
N GLY A 162 -0.66 7.23 20.52
CA GLY A 162 -0.56 7.86 21.85
C GLY A 162 -0.20 9.35 21.80
N GLY A 163 -0.71 10.09 20.81
CA GLY A 163 -0.45 11.53 20.66
C GLY A 163 0.95 11.88 20.11
N ARG A 164 1.69 10.92 19.58
CA ARG A 164 3.03 11.15 19.02
C ARG A 164 2.98 11.84 17.66
N PRO A 165 3.95 12.69 17.34
CA PRO A 165 4.13 13.19 15.98
C PRO A 165 4.30 12.03 14.99
N PHE A 166 3.76 12.17 13.78
CA PHE A 166 3.86 11.15 12.75
C PHE A 166 4.23 11.73 11.39
N VAL A 167 4.85 10.88 10.56
CA VAL A 167 5.19 11.17 9.17
C VAL A 167 4.48 10.12 8.29
N LEU A 168 3.72 10.59 7.31
CA LEU A 168 3.09 9.74 6.30
C LEU A 168 4.03 9.58 5.11
N ILE A 169 4.31 8.36 4.73
CA ILE A 169 5.20 8.01 3.63
C ILE A 169 4.42 7.14 2.65
N GLY A 170 4.36 7.54 1.40
CA GLY A 170 3.68 6.79 0.35
C GLY A 170 4.48 6.74 -0.94
N HIS A 171 4.34 5.64 -1.67
CA HIS A 171 4.90 5.52 -3.00
C HIS A 171 3.82 5.04 -3.99
N SER A 172 3.75 5.67 -5.18
CA SER A 172 2.81 5.30 -6.25
C SER A 172 1.38 5.15 -5.74
N GLN A 173 0.76 3.96 -5.83
CA GLN A 173 -0.58 3.65 -5.31
C GLN A 173 -0.73 4.11 -3.85
N GLY A 174 0.27 3.85 -3.00
CA GLY A 174 0.25 4.27 -1.60
C GLY A 174 0.16 5.79 -1.43
N SER A 175 0.79 6.58 -2.31
CA SER A 175 0.68 8.04 -2.27
C SER A 175 -0.73 8.53 -2.56
N PHE A 176 -1.44 7.89 -3.52
CA PHE A 176 -2.83 8.24 -3.82
C PHE A 176 -3.77 7.91 -2.65
N LEU A 177 -3.53 6.78 -1.98
CA LEU A 177 -4.32 6.38 -0.82
C LEU A 177 -4.07 7.31 0.37
N LEU A 178 -2.82 7.68 0.63
CA LEU A 178 -2.48 8.64 1.69
C LEU A 178 -3.03 10.05 1.41
N LYS A 179 -3.03 10.51 0.16
CA LYS A 179 -3.67 11.80 -0.18
C LYS A 179 -5.15 11.81 0.23
N ARG A 180 -5.88 10.74 -0.04
CA ARG A 180 -7.29 10.60 0.36
C ARG A 180 -7.41 10.50 1.88
N LEU A 181 -6.54 9.74 2.53
CA LEU A 181 -6.51 9.59 3.98
C LEU A 181 -6.32 10.94 4.70
N ILE A 182 -5.42 11.78 4.20
CA ILE A 182 -5.18 13.12 4.75
C ILE A 182 -6.47 13.93 4.74
N VAL A 183 -7.16 13.97 3.60
CA VAL A 183 -8.41 14.75 3.45
C VAL A 183 -9.53 14.20 4.34
N GLU A 184 -9.68 12.87 4.40
CA GLU A 184 -10.83 12.25 5.08
C GLU A 184 -10.61 12.02 6.58
N GLU A 185 -9.36 11.78 7.03
CA GLU A 185 -9.08 11.35 8.40
C GLU A 185 -8.23 12.33 9.22
N ILE A 186 -7.58 13.31 8.60
CA ILE A 186 -6.62 14.17 9.30
C ILE A 186 -6.99 15.66 9.17
N GLU A 187 -7.23 16.12 7.93
CA GLU A 187 -7.46 17.54 7.67
C GLU A 187 -8.74 18.03 8.37
N GLY A 188 -8.62 19.16 9.09
CA GLY A 188 -9.74 19.76 9.80
C GLY A 188 -10.27 18.98 11.00
N LYS A 189 -9.63 17.85 11.37
CA LYS A 189 -9.98 17.10 12.59
C LYS A 189 -9.05 17.51 13.74
N PRO A 190 -9.56 17.55 14.99
CA PRO A 190 -8.69 17.75 16.14
C PRO A 190 -7.60 16.68 16.12
N ALA A 191 -6.34 17.09 16.35
CA ALA A 191 -5.28 16.13 16.58
C ALA A 191 -5.75 15.19 17.69
N ALA A 192 -5.70 13.87 17.43
CA ALA A 192 -5.91 12.90 18.48
C ALA A 192 -4.78 13.12 19.51
N GLY A 193 -5.10 13.83 20.59
CA GLY A 193 -4.23 14.12 21.70
C GLY A 193 -4.26 13.01 22.72
#